data_a6bfa7ae4cf4a22a97cb2a3d394a2792
#
_entry.id   a6bfa7ae4cf4a22a97cb2a3d394a2792
#
_cell.length_a   1.000
_cell.length_b   1.000
_cell.length_c   1.000
_cell.angle_alpha   90.00
_cell.angle_beta   90.00
_cell.angle_gamma   90.00
#
_symmetry.space_group_name_H-M   'P 1'
#
loop_
_entity.id
_entity.type
_entity.pdbx_description
1 polymer ?
#
loop_
_entity_poly.entity_id
_entity_poly.type
_entity_poly.pdbx_seq_one_letter_code
_entity_poly.pdbx_strand_id
1 'polypeptide(L)'
;VGVFSGSGSLSRRSMLGLMSLPLLAAKPPRPAKGATSTDVVLVADYATPQLAANAAAGKRLRFPAGRTYLVEDLLIPAGCYVEGNGAVLRTANATTTDSSDDGILRVGGNGVTVDGLKFDGNIQNQNGVWNQHRHQIRVHGDISDVLVMNCDFYNIIGDGVYINVGSAGNAGHTIEVRDCTFTGSNTNRNGVSVTSGTNVHIHHNTFTDMARPDMPGAIDIERNAVTDVISDILVEYNTITRAALSGTGSRYGILAALFNCVGTNIVFRNNDISGAGLSAGCLIIGDNSGTLNTSTVSVTANDIHDAGGAGVELNYGIRPDITENRFTNLSPAILNYFSYLGDTSGNTFTNVATQIS
;
A
#
# COMPACT_ATOMS: atom_id res chain seq x y z
N VAL A 1 -70.05 13.51 10.16
CA VAL A 1 -70.04 14.02 11.55
C VAL A 1 -69.42 12.92 12.41
N GLY A 2 -68.27 13.10 12.93
CA GLY A 2 -67.65 12.15 13.88
C GLY A 2 -66.15 12.46 14.02
N VAL A 3 -65.87 13.46 14.85
CA VAL A 3 -64.51 13.83 15.27
C VAL A 3 -64.07 12.87 16.35
N PHE A 4 -62.90 12.23 16.16
CA PHE A 4 -62.16 11.64 17.29
C PHE A 4 -60.73 12.20 17.26
N SER A 5 -60.49 13.07 18.22
CA SER A 5 -59.18 13.51 18.68
C SER A 5 -58.58 12.44 19.58
N GLY A 6 -57.44 11.93 19.25
CA GLY A 6 -56.65 11.05 20.09
C GLY A 6 -55.20 11.49 20.07
N SER A 7 -54.83 12.36 21.00
CA SER A 7 -53.42 12.71 21.29
C SER A 7 -52.76 11.59 22.10
N GLY A 8 -52.04 10.71 21.42
CA GLY A 8 -51.17 9.73 22.06
C GLY A 8 -49.72 10.22 22.04
N SER A 9 -49.24 10.70 23.18
CA SER A 9 -47.84 11.00 23.41
C SER A 9 -47.02 9.70 23.40
N LEU A 10 -46.29 9.45 22.35
CA LEU A 10 -45.27 8.38 22.33
C LEU A 10 -44.05 8.82 23.16
N SER A 11 -43.90 8.16 24.29
CA SER A 11 -42.80 8.24 25.21
C SER A 11 -41.47 7.91 24.49
N ARG A 12 -40.57 8.88 24.44
CA ARG A 12 -39.15 8.67 24.10
C ARG A 12 -38.48 7.90 25.24
N ARG A 13 -38.44 6.60 25.20
CA ARG A 13 -37.48 5.78 25.96
C ARG A 13 -37.33 4.42 25.32
N SER A 14 -36.37 4.33 24.40
CA SER A 14 -35.56 3.13 24.11
C SER A 14 -34.40 3.57 23.23
N MET A 15 -33.47 4.34 23.76
CA MET A 15 -32.13 4.35 23.26
C MET A 15 -31.52 3.00 23.67
N LEU A 16 -31.58 2.02 22.79
CA LEU A 16 -30.65 0.91 22.87
C LEU A 16 -29.23 1.51 22.78
N GLY A 17 -28.47 1.39 23.86
CA GLY A 17 -27.06 1.64 23.84
C GLY A 17 -26.44 0.70 22.82
N LEU A 18 -26.07 1.22 21.65
CA LEU A 18 -25.02 0.59 20.85
C LEU A 18 -23.79 0.60 21.74
N MET A 19 -23.47 -0.55 22.31
CA MET A 19 -22.13 -0.80 22.83
C MET A 19 -21.18 -0.55 21.67
N SER A 20 -20.40 0.50 21.75
CA SER A 20 -19.19 0.64 20.95
C SER A 20 -18.36 -0.60 21.26
N LEU A 21 -18.33 -1.54 20.34
CA LEU A 21 -17.34 -2.62 20.39
C LEU A 21 -15.97 -1.92 20.46
N PRO A 22 -15.14 -2.23 21.47
CA PRO A 22 -13.80 -1.66 21.50
C PRO A 22 -13.16 -1.99 20.15
N LEU A 23 -12.62 -0.96 19.49
CA LEU A 23 -11.78 -1.12 18.32
C LEU A 23 -10.74 -2.18 18.69
N LEU A 24 -10.88 -3.39 18.17
CA LEU A 24 -9.88 -4.42 18.36
C LEU A 24 -8.60 -3.84 17.78
N ALA A 25 -7.70 -3.39 18.66
CA ALA A 25 -6.41 -2.90 18.24
C ALA A 25 -5.84 -3.96 17.31
N ALA A 26 -5.66 -3.59 16.02
CA ALA A 26 -5.13 -4.50 15.02
C ALA A 26 -3.89 -5.14 15.64
N LYS A 27 -3.96 -6.45 15.86
CA LYS A 27 -2.81 -7.17 16.39
C LYS A 27 -1.70 -6.99 15.37
N PRO A 28 -0.53 -6.45 15.75
CA PRO A 28 0.53 -6.28 14.79
C PRO A 28 0.78 -7.60 14.08
N PRO A 29 0.91 -7.61 12.74
CA PRO A 29 1.20 -8.82 12.00
C PRO A 29 2.43 -9.50 12.63
N ARG A 30 2.46 -10.81 12.58
CA ARG A 30 3.66 -11.54 13.00
C ARG A 30 4.82 -11.05 12.15
N PRO A 31 5.96 -10.65 12.73
CA PRO A 31 7.11 -10.29 11.91
C PRO A 31 7.47 -11.46 10.99
N ALA A 32 7.72 -11.14 9.72
CA ALA A 32 8.15 -12.13 8.75
C ALA A 32 9.42 -12.83 9.27
N LYS A 33 9.43 -14.16 9.28
CA LYS A 33 10.63 -14.92 9.63
C LYS A 33 11.61 -14.85 8.48
N GLY A 34 12.54 -13.91 8.53
CA GLY A 34 13.68 -13.90 7.61
C GLY A 34 14.51 -15.19 7.69
N ALA A 35 15.16 -15.53 6.59
CA ALA A 35 16.08 -16.67 6.53
C ALA A 35 17.18 -16.54 7.60
N THR A 36 17.43 -17.61 8.33
CA THR A 36 18.38 -17.65 9.46
C THR A 36 19.71 -18.32 9.11
N SER A 37 19.88 -18.76 7.85
CA SER A 37 21.10 -19.46 7.41
C SER A 37 22.35 -18.58 7.53
N THR A 38 23.43 -19.17 8.04
CA THR A 38 24.77 -18.57 8.04
C THR A 38 25.54 -18.83 6.76
N ASP A 39 25.08 -19.77 5.93
CA ASP A 39 25.71 -20.10 4.67
C ASP A 39 25.53 -18.97 3.66
N VAL A 40 26.63 -18.48 3.12
CA VAL A 40 26.65 -17.34 2.21
C VAL A 40 27.01 -17.79 0.80
N VAL A 41 26.20 -17.39 -0.15
CA VAL A 41 26.47 -17.46 -1.60
C VAL A 41 26.82 -16.05 -2.07
N LEU A 42 28.02 -15.84 -2.57
CA LEU A 42 28.46 -14.54 -3.10
C LEU A 42 28.06 -14.42 -4.57
N VAL A 43 27.33 -13.36 -4.94
CA VAL A 43 26.96 -13.13 -6.34
C VAL A 43 28.18 -13.02 -7.25
N ALA A 44 29.29 -12.48 -6.74
CA ALA A 44 30.52 -12.29 -7.48
C ALA A 44 31.20 -13.61 -7.92
N ASP A 45 30.87 -14.73 -7.28
CA ASP A 45 31.45 -16.05 -7.60
C ASP A 45 30.73 -16.76 -8.75
N TYR A 46 29.66 -16.15 -9.29
CA TYR A 46 28.84 -16.73 -10.34
C TYR A 46 28.82 -15.87 -11.61
N ALA A 47 28.61 -16.50 -12.74
CA ALA A 47 28.56 -15.82 -14.03
C ALA A 47 27.34 -14.85 -14.14
N THR A 48 26.26 -15.13 -13.46
CA THR A 48 25.07 -14.28 -13.44
C THR A 48 24.44 -14.25 -12.04
N PRO A 49 23.72 -13.17 -11.67
CA PRO A 49 22.95 -13.12 -10.42
C PRO A 49 21.95 -14.28 -10.27
N GLN A 50 21.34 -14.73 -11.38
CA GLN A 50 20.37 -15.84 -11.34
C GLN A 50 21.03 -17.18 -10.96
N LEU A 51 22.24 -17.45 -11.45
CA LEU A 51 22.95 -18.67 -11.05
C LEU A 51 23.32 -18.65 -9.56
N ALA A 52 23.71 -17.49 -9.05
CA ALA A 52 23.94 -17.31 -7.61
C ALA A 52 22.66 -17.51 -6.80
N ALA A 53 21.55 -16.90 -7.24
CA ALA A 53 20.25 -17.03 -6.59
C ALA A 53 19.79 -18.49 -6.54
N ASN A 54 19.94 -19.24 -7.63
CA ASN A 54 19.58 -20.68 -7.67
C ASN A 54 20.37 -21.50 -6.63
N ALA A 55 21.62 -21.13 -6.36
CA ALA A 55 22.47 -21.79 -5.34
C ALA A 55 22.14 -21.35 -3.90
N ALA A 56 21.32 -20.29 -3.73
CA ALA A 56 21.05 -19.64 -2.45
C ALA A 56 19.72 -20.07 -1.80
N ALA A 57 19.06 -21.11 -2.29
CA ALA A 57 17.84 -21.63 -1.65
C ALA A 57 18.10 -21.97 -0.16
N GLY A 58 17.32 -21.38 0.75
CA GLY A 58 17.51 -21.53 2.18
C GLY A 58 18.79 -20.91 2.75
N LYS A 59 19.52 -20.11 1.99
CA LYS A 59 20.81 -19.52 2.35
C LYS A 59 20.78 -18.00 2.24
N ARG A 60 21.92 -17.37 2.54
CA ARG A 60 22.16 -15.95 2.33
C ARG A 60 22.77 -15.69 0.96
N LEU A 61 22.10 -14.87 0.15
CA LEU A 61 22.61 -14.39 -1.15
C LEU A 61 23.18 -12.98 -0.96
N ARG A 62 24.49 -12.84 -1.05
CA ARG A 62 25.16 -11.56 -0.81
C ARG A 62 25.59 -10.89 -2.10
N PHE A 63 25.15 -9.67 -2.28
CA PHE A 63 25.58 -8.77 -3.34
C PHE A 63 26.77 -7.92 -2.85
N PRO A 64 27.88 -7.83 -3.59
CA PRO A 64 28.95 -6.89 -3.28
C PRO A 64 28.51 -5.44 -3.34
N ALA A 65 28.91 -4.65 -2.37
CA ALA A 65 28.61 -3.23 -2.30
C ALA A 65 29.12 -2.46 -3.54
N GLY A 66 28.41 -1.39 -3.91
CA GLY A 66 28.79 -0.45 -4.96
C GLY A 66 28.74 -1.02 -6.39
N ARG A 67 28.18 -2.19 -6.60
CA ARG A 67 28.01 -2.78 -7.93
C ARG A 67 26.61 -2.59 -8.47
N THR A 68 26.50 -2.44 -9.79
CA THR A 68 25.24 -2.45 -10.54
C THR A 68 25.14 -3.73 -11.35
N TYR A 69 24.01 -4.41 -11.23
CA TYR A 69 23.68 -5.61 -11.97
C TYR A 69 22.49 -5.32 -12.89
N LEU A 70 22.64 -5.58 -14.17
CA LEU A 70 21.51 -5.58 -15.09
C LEU A 70 20.77 -6.90 -14.93
N VAL A 71 19.49 -6.81 -14.59
CA VAL A 71 18.67 -7.99 -14.31
C VAL A 71 17.27 -7.81 -14.91
N GLU A 72 16.70 -8.94 -15.31
CA GLU A 72 15.29 -9.08 -15.65
C GLU A 72 14.77 -10.32 -14.94
N ASP A 73 13.68 -10.16 -14.22
CA ASP A 73 12.95 -11.24 -13.52
C ASP A 73 13.87 -12.15 -12.68
N LEU A 74 14.76 -11.54 -11.88
CA LEU A 74 15.63 -12.28 -10.98
C LEU A 74 14.79 -13.05 -9.95
N LEU A 75 14.70 -14.37 -10.12
CA LEU A 75 13.93 -15.23 -9.24
C LEU A 75 14.72 -15.56 -7.97
N ILE A 76 14.19 -15.17 -6.83
CA ILE A 76 14.75 -15.47 -5.51
C ILE A 76 14.06 -16.70 -4.92
N PRO A 77 14.78 -17.80 -4.66
CA PRO A 77 14.18 -19.04 -4.16
C PRO A 77 13.72 -18.93 -2.71
N ALA A 78 12.85 -19.86 -2.30
CA ALA A 78 12.34 -19.94 -0.94
C ALA A 78 13.46 -19.97 0.12
N GLY A 79 13.18 -19.36 1.27
CA GLY A 79 14.09 -19.30 2.42
C GLY A 79 15.38 -18.51 2.20
N CYS A 80 15.47 -17.74 1.11
CA CYS A 80 16.67 -16.96 0.79
C CYS A 80 16.66 -15.63 1.55
N TYR A 81 17.81 -15.29 2.15
CA TYR A 81 18.09 -13.95 2.65
C TYR A 81 18.97 -13.21 1.66
N VAL A 82 18.42 -12.22 0.98
CA VAL A 82 19.16 -11.36 0.04
C VAL A 82 19.79 -10.21 0.82
N GLU A 83 21.11 -10.20 0.90
CA GLU A 83 21.92 -9.16 1.52
C GLU A 83 22.48 -8.23 0.42
N GLY A 84 21.85 -7.08 0.28
CA GLY A 84 22.09 -6.16 -0.85
C GLY A 84 23.31 -5.28 -0.70
N ASN A 85 23.68 -4.86 0.53
CA ASN A 85 24.81 -3.98 0.81
C ASN A 85 24.83 -2.68 -0.06
N GLY A 86 23.69 -2.16 -0.48
CA GLY A 86 23.58 -1.01 -1.35
C GLY A 86 23.96 -1.26 -2.81
N ALA A 87 24.06 -2.53 -3.25
CA ALA A 87 24.17 -2.86 -4.66
C ALA A 87 22.91 -2.48 -5.42
N VAL A 88 23.06 -2.12 -6.70
CA VAL A 88 21.97 -1.71 -7.57
C VAL A 88 21.54 -2.86 -8.46
N LEU A 89 20.26 -3.20 -8.42
CA LEU A 89 19.61 -4.01 -9.45
C LEU A 89 18.90 -3.06 -10.42
N ARG A 90 19.29 -3.11 -11.69
CA ARG A 90 18.80 -2.20 -12.73
C ARG A 90 18.17 -2.99 -13.87
N THR A 91 17.00 -2.53 -14.33
CA THR A 91 16.42 -3.01 -15.59
C THR A 91 17.32 -2.65 -16.77
N ALA A 92 17.54 -3.58 -17.69
CA ALA A 92 18.31 -3.31 -18.91
C ALA A 92 17.65 -2.22 -19.77
N ASN A 93 18.43 -1.59 -20.67
CA ASN A 93 17.89 -0.60 -21.61
C ASN A 93 16.97 -1.26 -22.63
N ALA A 94 15.96 -0.51 -23.06
CA ALA A 94 15.11 -0.87 -24.20
C ALA A 94 14.38 -2.22 -24.07
N THR A 95 14.14 -2.68 -22.86
CA THR A 95 13.32 -3.86 -22.65
C THR A 95 11.85 -3.48 -22.83
N THR A 96 11.25 -3.94 -23.93
CA THR A 96 9.90 -3.53 -24.38
C THR A 96 8.85 -4.61 -24.23
N THR A 97 9.16 -5.73 -23.63
CA THR A 97 8.20 -6.80 -23.50
C THR A 97 7.09 -6.38 -22.55
N ASP A 98 5.88 -6.30 -23.10
CA ASP A 98 4.63 -6.08 -22.36
C ASP A 98 4.15 -7.40 -21.73
N SER A 99 5.07 -8.17 -21.18
CA SER A 99 4.68 -9.36 -20.45
C SER A 99 4.21 -8.93 -19.06
N SER A 100 3.05 -9.39 -18.68
CA SER A 100 2.41 -9.10 -17.40
C SER A 100 3.20 -9.60 -16.18
N ASP A 101 4.33 -10.23 -16.39
CA ASP A 101 5.05 -10.98 -15.37
C ASP A 101 6.48 -10.52 -15.13
N ASP A 102 6.95 -9.51 -15.86
CA ASP A 102 8.32 -9.03 -15.76
C ASP A 102 8.51 -8.07 -14.59
N GLY A 103 9.61 -8.22 -13.89
CA GLY A 103 10.03 -7.35 -12.81
C GLY A 103 11.56 -7.30 -12.75
N ILE A 104 12.10 -6.56 -11.78
CA ILE A 104 13.53 -6.64 -11.48
C ILE A 104 13.79 -7.89 -10.66
N LEU A 105 12.99 -8.09 -9.60
CA LEU A 105 13.11 -9.22 -8.69
C LEU A 105 11.74 -9.86 -8.46
N ARG A 106 11.68 -11.18 -8.57
CA ARG A 106 10.50 -11.97 -8.24
C ARG A 106 10.78 -12.87 -7.04
N VAL A 107 9.89 -12.84 -6.07
CA VAL A 107 9.92 -13.76 -4.92
C VAL A 107 9.38 -15.12 -5.36
N GLY A 108 10.19 -16.17 -5.26
CA GLY A 108 9.90 -17.51 -5.75
C GLY A 108 9.40 -18.50 -4.69
N GLY A 109 9.16 -18.04 -3.46
CA GLY A 109 8.62 -18.91 -2.40
C GLY A 109 8.65 -18.28 -1.04
N ASN A 110 8.25 -19.04 -0.03
CA ASN A 110 8.10 -18.58 1.35
C ASN A 110 9.44 -18.27 2.03
N GLY A 111 9.40 -17.40 3.04
CA GLY A 111 10.54 -17.12 3.91
C GLY A 111 11.65 -16.31 3.25
N VAL A 112 11.33 -15.46 2.26
CA VAL A 112 12.31 -14.63 1.57
C VAL A 112 12.47 -13.30 2.29
N THR A 113 13.72 -12.89 2.52
CA THR A 113 14.08 -11.54 2.97
C THR A 113 14.87 -10.83 1.88
N VAL A 114 14.50 -9.58 1.59
CA VAL A 114 15.26 -8.68 0.71
C VAL A 114 15.70 -7.48 1.55
N ASP A 115 16.99 -7.33 1.75
CA ASP A 115 17.57 -6.33 2.66
C ASP A 115 18.67 -5.52 1.98
N GLY A 116 18.51 -4.19 1.99
CA GLY A 116 19.59 -3.25 1.63
C GLY A 116 19.96 -3.20 0.16
N LEU A 117 19.06 -3.56 -0.77
CA LEU A 117 19.24 -3.37 -2.22
C LEU A 117 18.74 -2.00 -2.67
N LYS A 118 19.29 -1.53 -3.79
CA LYS A 118 18.75 -0.40 -4.56
C LYS A 118 18.14 -0.90 -5.86
N PHE A 119 16.93 -0.48 -6.14
CA PHE A 119 16.18 -0.85 -7.34
C PHE A 119 16.07 0.34 -8.27
N ASP A 120 16.66 0.22 -9.47
CA ASP A 120 16.60 1.21 -10.53
C ASP A 120 15.77 0.67 -11.70
N GLY A 121 14.55 1.14 -11.86
CA GLY A 121 13.67 0.77 -12.96
C GLY A 121 14.16 1.27 -14.32
N ASN A 122 15.12 2.21 -14.33
CA ASN A 122 15.74 2.75 -15.57
C ASN A 122 14.71 3.31 -16.58
N ILE A 123 13.64 3.91 -16.06
CA ILE A 123 12.48 4.35 -16.87
C ILE A 123 12.86 5.27 -18.02
N GLN A 124 13.88 6.12 -17.83
CA GLN A 124 14.34 7.07 -18.84
C GLN A 124 14.99 6.42 -20.08
N ASN A 125 15.40 5.17 -19.99
CA ASN A 125 16.03 4.41 -21.07
C ASN A 125 15.13 3.27 -21.60
N GLN A 126 13.87 3.29 -21.27
CA GLN A 126 12.90 2.34 -21.83
C GLN A 126 12.29 2.90 -23.12
N ASN A 127 11.89 2.04 -24.04
CA ASN A 127 11.41 2.42 -25.37
C ASN A 127 9.98 2.99 -25.37
N GLY A 128 9.70 3.99 -24.54
CA GLY A 128 8.50 4.82 -24.65
C GLY A 128 7.16 4.14 -24.38
N VAL A 129 7.12 2.83 -24.16
CA VAL A 129 5.91 2.12 -23.78
C VAL A 129 5.90 1.97 -22.26
N TRP A 130 5.03 2.72 -21.64
CA TRP A 130 4.76 2.56 -20.25
C TRP A 130 4.14 1.18 -19.99
N ASN A 131 4.76 0.39 -19.12
CA ASN A 131 4.26 -0.94 -18.72
C ASN A 131 3.94 -0.95 -17.22
N GLN A 132 2.66 -0.95 -16.90
CA GLN A 132 2.18 -0.97 -15.51
C GLN A 132 2.53 -2.26 -14.76
N HIS A 133 2.85 -3.33 -15.44
CA HIS A 133 3.15 -4.64 -14.85
C HIS A 133 4.65 -4.86 -14.59
N ARG A 134 5.48 -3.87 -14.89
CA ARG A 134 6.93 -3.94 -14.65
C ARG A 134 7.27 -3.47 -13.25
N HIS A 135 7.01 -4.32 -12.28
CA HIS A 135 7.26 -4.02 -10.87
C HIS A 135 8.74 -4.20 -10.52
N GLN A 136 9.26 -3.45 -9.54
CA GLN A 136 10.64 -3.64 -9.11
C GLN A 136 10.81 -4.86 -8.22
N ILE A 137 9.87 -5.09 -7.27
CA ILE A 137 9.72 -6.38 -6.57
C ILE A 137 8.32 -6.91 -6.82
N ARG A 138 8.23 -8.19 -7.17
CA ARG A 138 6.95 -8.89 -7.33
C ARG A 138 6.84 -10.03 -6.33
N VAL A 139 5.80 -9.97 -5.50
CA VAL A 139 5.39 -11.02 -4.56
C VAL A 139 4.04 -11.53 -5.04
N HIS A 140 4.00 -12.70 -5.67
CA HIS A 140 2.80 -13.20 -6.32
C HIS A 140 2.63 -14.71 -6.15
N GLY A 141 1.39 -15.13 -5.91
CA GLY A 141 1.03 -16.54 -5.75
C GLY A 141 0.85 -16.94 -4.30
N ASP A 142 0.90 -18.22 -4.01
CA ASP A 142 0.75 -18.77 -2.64
C ASP A 142 2.09 -18.64 -1.88
N ILE A 143 2.42 -17.41 -1.48
CA ILE A 143 3.70 -17.03 -0.87
C ILE A 143 3.44 -16.37 0.47
N SER A 144 4.24 -16.76 1.48
CA SER A 144 4.18 -16.22 2.84
C SER A 144 5.57 -15.90 3.41
N ASP A 145 5.59 -15.18 4.53
CA ASP A 145 6.80 -14.83 5.26
C ASP A 145 7.84 -14.09 4.40
N VAL A 146 7.40 -13.02 3.73
CA VAL A 146 8.27 -12.16 2.92
C VAL A 146 8.55 -10.86 3.66
N LEU A 147 9.82 -10.50 3.75
CA LEU A 147 10.28 -9.24 4.32
C LEU A 147 11.09 -8.45 3.29
N VAL A 148 10.65 -7.23 2.98
CA VAL A 148 11.41 -6.26 2.18
C VAL A 148 11.79 -5.11 3.11
N MET A 149 13.08 -4.87 3.28
CA MET A 149 13.55 -3.84 4.22
C MET A 149 14.82 -3.11 3.76
N ASN A 150 15.00 -1.89 4.25
CA ASN A 150 16.20 -1.07 4.00
C ASN A 150 16.54 -0.89 2.52
N CYS A 151 15.53 -0.91 1.63
CA CYS A 151 15.70 -0.83 0.19
C CYS A 151 15.38 0.56 -0.35
N ASP A 152 16.07 0.97 -1.42
CA ASP A 152 15.81 2.21 -2.15
C ASP A 152 15.19 1.88 -3.51
N PHE A 153 14.04 2.48 -3.83
CA PHE A 153 13.32 2.31 -5.09
C PHE A 153 13.26 3.63 -5.85
N TYR A 154 13.75 3.65 -7.07
CA TYR A 154 13.73 4.86 -7.92
C TYR A 154 13.65 4.51 -9.42
N ASN A 155 13.34 5.52 -10.25
CA ASN A 155 13.08 5.34 -11.68
C ASN A 155 12.06 4.23 -11.95
N ILE A 156 11.04 4.14 -11.12
CA ILE A 156 10.05 3.06 -11.09
C ILE A 156 9.22 3.10 -12.40
N ILE A 157 8.98 1.94 -13.02
CA ILE A 157 8.14 1.82 -14.22
C ILE A 157 6.71 1.44 -13.84
N GLY A 158 6.54 0.26 -13.25
CA GLY A 158 5.29 -0.18 -12.64
C GLY A 158 5.24 0.23 -11.17
N ASP A 159 5.01 -0.71 -10.28
CA ASP A 159 5.06 -0.47 -8.84
C ASP A 159 6.45 -0.76 -8.26
N GLY A 160 6.79 -0.11 -7.16
CA GLY A 160 8.01 -0.43 -6.42
C GLY A 160 7.93 -1.85 -5.85
N VAL A 161 6.88 -2.13 -5.06
CA VAL A 161 6.57 -3.49 -4.55
C VAL A 161 5.13 -3.83 -4.90
N TYR A 162 4.94 -4.91 -5.65
CA TYR A 162 3.62 -5.45 -5.98
C TYR A 162 3.34 -6.71 -5.18
N ILE A 163 2.20 -6.75 -4.50
CA ILE A 163 1.78 -7.84 -3.62
C ILE A 163 0.44 -8.38 -4.13
N ASN A 164 0.45 -9.64 -4.59
CA ASN A 164 -0.74 -10.40 -4.93
C ASN A 164 -0.56 -11.83 -4.41
N VAL A 165 -0.88 -12.04 -3.14
CA VAL A 165 -0.67 -13.32 -2.47
C VAL A 165 -1.96 -13.87 -1.91
N GLY A 166 -2.13 -15.17 -2.08
CA GLY A 166 -3.29 -15.89 -1.60
C GLY A 166 -4.50 -15.79 -2.50
N SER A 167 -5.29 -16.84 -2.47
CA SER A 167 -6.64 -16.90 -2.97
C SER A 167 -7.60 -17.18 -1.81
N ALA A 168 -8.90 -17.01 -2.04
CA ALA A 168 -9.91 -17.30 -1.03
C ALA A 168 -9.70 -18.71 -0.41
N GLY A 169 -9.32 -18.77 0.86
CA GLY A 169 -9.04 -20.01 1.59
C GLY A 169 -7.65 -20.12 2.22
N ASN A 170 -6.68 -19.33 1.82
CA ASN A 170 -5.34 -19.32 2.42
C ASN A 170 -5.22 -18.19 3.45
N ALA A 171 -5.40 -18.50 4.73
CA ALA A 171 -5.11 -17.58 5.81
C ALA A 171 -3.67 -17.78 6.30
N GLY A 172 -2.90 -16.69 6.44
CA GLY A 172 -1.60 -16.75 7.10
C GLY A 172 -0.41 -16.19 6.34
N HIS A 173 -0.66 -15.51 5.21
CA HIS A 173 0.41 -14.79 4.51
C HIS A 173 0.91 -13.64 5.38
N THR A 174 2.21 -13.58 5.64
CA THR A 174 2.85 -12.44 6.31
C THR A 174 3.77 -11.78 5.32
N ILE A 175 3.39 -10.58 4.87
CA ILE A 175 4.23 -9.77 3.99
C ILE A 175 4.52 -8.46 4.71
N GLU A 176 5.78 -8.12 4.84
CA GLU A 176 6.23 -6.90 5.52
C GLU A 176 7.11 -6.06 4.59
N VAL A 177 6.80 -4.78 4.45
CA VAL A 177 7.60 -3.79 3.70
C VAL A 177 7.92 -2.65 4.66
N ARG A 178 9.20 -2.47 5.00
CA ARG A 178 9.59 -1.48 6.00
C ARG A 178 10.95 -0.86 5.77
N ASP A 179 11.15 0.30 6.38
CA ASP A 179 12.41 1.03 6.38
C ASP A 179 12.94 1.26 4.95
N CYS A 180 12.04 1.40 3.97
CA CYS A 180 12.36 1.58 2.58
C CYS A 180 12.11 3.02 2.12
N THR A 181 12.83 3.43 1.08
CA THR A 181 12.63 4.73 0.42
C THR A 181 12.10 4.52 -1.00
N PHE A 182 11.01 5.19 -1.32
CA PHE A 182 10.41 5.18 -2.66
C PHE A 182 10.47 6.60 -3.23
N THR A 183 11.18 6.78 -4.33
CA THR A 183 11.30 8.07 -5.01
C THR A 183 10.63 8.00 -6.37
N GLY A 184 9.57 8.74 -6.52
CA GLY A 184 8.82 8.88 -7.75
C GLY A 184 9.41 9.91 -8.70
N SER A 185 8.86 9.96 -9.92
CA SER A 185 9.31 10.86 -10.99
C SER A 185 8.15 11.35 -11.86
N ASN A 186 6.91 11.33 -11.39
CA ASN A 186 5.71 11.59 -12.18
C ASN A 186 5.41 10.60 -13.32
N THR A 187 6.26 9.66 -13.58
CA THR A 187 6.11 8.67 -14.65
C THR A 187 5.97 7.25 -14.12
N ASN A 188 6.20 7.07 -12.83
CA ASN A 188 6.03 5.80 -12.13
C ASN A 188 4.55 5.51 -11.82
N ARG A 189 4.27 4.27 -11.45
CA ARG A 189 3.00 3.86 -10.87
C ARG A 189 3.01 4.07 -9.33
N ASN A 190 2.74 3.06 -8.53
CA ASN A 190 2.66 3.19 -7.07
C ASN A 190 4.00 2.81 -6.40
N GLY A 191 4.17 3.18 -5.14
CA GLY A 191 5.27 2.71 -4.32
C GLY A 191 5.05 1.27 -3.90
N VAL A 192 3.92 1.01 -3.24
CA VAL A 192 3.49 -0.34 -2.84
C VAL A 192 2.05 -0.55 -3.30
N SER A 193 1.78 -1.67 -3.98
CA SER A 193 0.43 -2.09 -4.36
C SER A 193 0.09 -3.42 -3.71
N VAL A 194 -1.11 -3.53 -3.13
CA VAL A 194 -1.67 -4.76 -2.57
C VAL A 194 -2.96 -5.08 -3.30
N THR A 195 -2.90 -6.04 -4.21
CA THR A 195 -4.09 -6.45 -4.97
C THR A 195 -4.74 -7.72 -4.41
N SER A 196 -3.99 -8.50 -3.67
CA SER A 196 -4.47 -9.59 -2.81
C SER A 196 -3.48 -9.81 -1.67
N GLY A 197 -3.95 -9.94 -0.45
CA GLY A 197 -3.10 -10.22 0.69
C GLY A 197 -3.85 -10.33 2.01
N THR A 198 -3.29 -11.13 2.91
CA THR A 198 -3.69 -11.25 4.31
C THR A 198 -2.47 -11.07 5.20
N ASN A 199 -2.59 -10.34 6.31
CA ASN A 199 -1.46 -9.96 7.17
C ASN A 199 -0.35 -9.20 6.41
N VAL A 200 -0.70 -8.12 5.72
CA VAL A 200 0.28 -7.24 5.06
C VAL A 200 0.57 -6.04 5.95
N HIS A 201 1.85 -5.78 6.20
CA HIS A 201 2.31 -4.67 7.03
C HIS A 201 3.26 -3.77 6.25
N ILE A 202 2.87 -2.51 6.04
CA ILE A 202 3.65 -1.49 5.33
C ILE A 202 3.96 -0.37 6.32
N HIS A 203 5.22 -0.26 6.75
CA HIS A 203 5.54 0.68 7.83
C HIS A 203 6.95 1.25 7.80
N HIS A 204 7.12 2.41 8.43
CA HIS A 204 8.41 3.12 8.53
C HIS A 204 9.07 3.39 7.16
N ASN A 205 8.26 3.52 6.10
CA ASN A 205 8.75 3.84 4.78
C ASN A 205 8.63 5.33 4.48
N THR A 206 9.47 5.80 3.58
CA THR A 206 9.41 7.16 3.04
C THR A 206 9.03 7.11 1.57
N PHE A 207 7.95 7.81 1.21
CA PHE A 207 7.46 7.94 -0.17
C PHE A 207 7.56 9.41 -0.58
N THR A 208 8.27 9.68 -1.65
CA THR A 208 8.42 11.04 -2.18
C THR A 208 7.99 11.08 -3.64
N ASP A 209 7.07 11.98 -3.97
CA ASP A 209 6.58 12.22 -5.33
C ASP A 209 6.11 10.96 -6.08
N MET A 210 5.51 10.03 -5.33
CA MET A 210 4.97 8.80 -5.90
C MET A 210 3.71 9.03 -6.71
N ALA A 211 3.50 8.16 -7.67
CA ALA A 211 2.40 8.09 -8.61
C ALA A 211 2.35 9.22 -9.64
N ARG A 212 2.18 8.86 -10.89
CA ARG A 212 1.90 9.76 -12.00
C ARG A 212 0.45 10.29 -11.91
N PRO A 213 0.07 11.32 -12.72
CA PRO A 213 -1.21 11.98 -12.60
C PRO A 213 -2.47 11.11 -12.69
N ASP A 214 -2.38 9.98 -13.38
CA ASP A 214 -3.49 9.06 -13.64
C ASP A 214 -3.43 7.78 -12.77
N MET A 215 -2.52 7.74 -11.80
CA MET A 215 -2.36 6.62 -10.88
C MET A 215 -2.72 7.01 -9.45
N PRO A 216 -3.27 6.04 -8.68
CA PRO A 216 -3.91 6.41 -7.43
C PRO A 216 -2.99 6.96 -6.36
N GLY A 217 -1.85 6.35 -6.04
CA GLY A 217 -1.14 6.87 -4.89
C GLY A 217 0.20 6.25 -4.57
N ALA A 218 0.76 6.65 -3.44
CA ALA A 218 2.00 6.07 -2.94
C ALA A 218 1.77 4.62 -2.48
N ILE A 219 0.65 4.38 -1.80
CA ILE A 219 0.21 3.04 -1.39
C ILE A 219 -1.18 2.80 -1.96
N ASP A 220 -1.36 1.68 -2.65
CA ASP A 220 -2.57 1.31 -3.36
C ASP A 220 -3.05 -0.07 -2.91
N ILE A 221 -4.27 -0.12 -2.37
CA ILE A 221 -4.93 -1.35 -1.93
C ILE A 221 -6.16 -1.52 -2.80
N GLU A 222 -6.06 -2.38 -3.82
CA GLU A 222 -7.10 -2.55 -4.82
C GLU A 222 -7.18 -4.00 -5.30
N ARG A 223 -8.36 -4.59 -5.25
CA ARG A 223 -8.59 -5.96 -5.73
C ARG A 223 -8.63 -6.01 -7.25
N ASN A 224 -7.87 -6.91 -7.88
CA ASN A 224 -7.89 -7.13 -9.33
C ASN A 224 -8.87 -8.22 -9.78
N ALA A 225 -9.03 -9.28 -9.00
CA ALA A 225 -9.86 -10.42 -9.34
C ALA A 225 -10.90 -10.76 -8.25
N VAL A 226 -11.99 -11.39 -8.63
CA VAL A 226 -13.05 -11.80 -7.67
C VAL A 226 -12.59 -12.81 -6.62
N THR A 227 -11.47 -13.48 -6.87
CA THR A 227 -10.83 -14.43 -5.95
C THR A 227 -9.84 -13.79 -5.01
N ASP A 228 -9.47 -12.53 -5.25
CA ASP A 228 -8.52 -11.81 -4.42
C ASP A 228 -9.10 -11.48 -3.05
N VAL A 229 -8.25 -11.51 -2.03
CA VAL A 229 -8.62 -11.25 -0.64
C VAL A 229 -7.83 -10.06 -0.13
N ILE A 230 -8.52 -9.11 0.48
CA ILE A 230 -7.92 -7.97 1.18
C ILE A 230 -8.32 -8.08 2.66
N SER A 231 -7.37 -8.49 3.51
CA SER A 231 -7.64 -8.70 4.93
C SER A 231 -6.40 -8.42 5.79
N ASP A 232 -6.62 -7.87 6.97
CA ASP A 232 -5.56 -7.59 7.95
C ASP A 232 -4.40 -6.79 7.32
N ILE A 233 -4.74 -5.67 6.69
CA ILE A 233 -3.77 -4.75 6.09
C ILE A 233 -3.49 -3.63 7.09
N LEU A 234 -2.22 -3.48 7.48
CA LEU A 234 -1.78 -2.42 8.36
C LEU A 234 -0.77 -1.51 7.65
N VAL A 235 -1.10 -0.23 7.54
CA VAL A 235 -0.24 0.82 6.99
C VAL A 235 0.02 1.83 8.09
N GLU A 236 1.25 1.89 8.61
CA GLU A 236 1.55 2.75 9.74
C GLU A 236 2.96 3.35 9.74
N TYR A 237 3.13 4.48 10.42
CA TYR A 237 4.42 5.13 10.58
C TYR A 237 5.16 5.42 9.27
N ASN A 238 4.41 5.61 8.16
CA ASN A 238 5.02 6.01 6.90
C ASN A 238 5.01 7.53 6.77
N THR A 239 6.02 8.06 6.11
CA THR A 239 6.07 9.46 5.66
C THR A 239 5.77 9.49 4.16
N ILE A 240 4.73 10.19 3.77
CA ILE A 240 4.29 10.30 2.37
C ILE A 240 4.25 11.78 2.00
N THR A 241 5.13 12.19 1.11
CA THR A 241 5.21 13.59 0.68
C THR A 241 5.07 13.70 -0.83
N ARG A 242 4.24 14.64 -1.29
CA ARG A 242 4.11 14.94 -2.70
C ARG A 242 4.15 16.45 -2.95
N ALA A 243 5.18 16.91 -3.63
CA ALA A 243 5.27 18.29 -4.07
C ALA A 243 4.19 18.62 -5.12
N ALA A 244 3.91 19.91 -5.31
CA ALA A 244 3.05 20.37 -6.38
C ALA A 244 3.73 20.11 -7.74
N LEU A 245 3.28 19.07 -8.42
CA LEU A 245 3.80 18.70 -9.73
C LEU A 245 2.84 19.17 -10.81
N SER A 246 3.38 19.56 -11.97
CA SER A 246 2.59 19.93 -13.13
C SER A 246 1.80 18.70 -13.63
N GLY A 247 0.54 18.90 -13.97
CA GLY A 247 -0.31 17.88 -14.58
C GLY A 247 -1.68 17.79 -13.90
N THR A 248 -2.65 17.32 -14.67
CA THR A 248 -4.02 17.03 -14.22
C THR A 248 -4.11 15.57 -13.83
N GLY A 249 -4.92 15.26 -12.85
CA GLY A 249 -5.20 13.91 -12.40
C GLY A 249 -5.17 13.80 -10.86
N SER A 250 -5.97 12.90 -10.36
CA SER A 250 -6.10 12.67 -8.92
C SER A 250 -4.92 11.87 -8.40
N ARG A 251 -4.43 12.23 -7.23
CA ARG A 251 -3.26 11.64 -6.59
C ARG A 251 -3.51 11.57 -5.10
N TYR A 252 -3.24 10.43 -4.53
CA TYR A 252 -3.53 10.15 -3.13
C TYR A 252 -2.26 9.67 -2.40
N GLY A 253 -2.21 9.91 -1.11
CA GLY A 253 -1.17 9.31 -0.27
C GLY A 253 -1.42 7.80 -0.15
N ILE A 254 -2.62 7.44 0.33
CA ILE A 254 -3.05 6.05 0.48
C ILE A 254 -4.42 5.88 -0.19
N LEU A 255 -4.56 4.84 -1.00
CA LEU A 255 -5.84 4.43 -1.58
C LEU A 255 -6.29 3.08 -1.02
N ALA A 256 -7.58 2.95 -0.72
CA ALA A 256 -8.27 1.67 -0.58
C ALA A 256 -9.48 1.65 -1.54
N ALA A 257 -9.38 0.91 -2.64
CA ALA A 257 -10.45 0.71 -3.61
C ALA A 257 -11.06 -0.69 -3.44
N LEU A 258 -12.23 -0.75 -2.79
CA LEU A 258 -12.87 -1.98 -2.35
C LEU A 258 -14.11 -2.33 -3.18
N PHE A 259 -14.03 -2.11 -4.49
CA PHE A 259 -15.11 -2.43 -5.42
C PHE A 259 -15.44 -3.93 -5.44
N ASN A 260 -16.70 -4.26 -5.26
CA ASN A 260 -17.18 -5.66 -5.31
C ASN A 260 -16.40 -6.62 -4.39
N CYS A 261 -15.82 -6.11 -3.30
CA CYS A 261 -15.16 -6.94 -2.30
C CYS A 261 -15.48 -6.44 -0.90
N VAL A 262 -15.29 -7.33 0.05
CA VAL A 262 -15.29 -6.97 1.47
C VAL A 262 -13.85 -7.07 1.97
N GLY A 263 -13.24 -5.92 2.20
CA GLY A 263 -11.97 -5.82 2.89
C GLY A 263 -12.19 -5.87 4.40
N THR A 264 -11.42 -6.65 5.11
CA THR A 264 -11.55 -6.77 6.57
C THR A 264 -10.30 -6.29 7.28
N ASN A 265 -10.48 -5.51 8.36
CA ASN A 265 -9.40 -5.03 9.21
C ASN A 265 -8.29 -4.29 8.44
N ILE A 266 -8.68 -3.27 7.66
CA ILE A 266 -7.77 -2.39 6.94
C ILE A 266 -7.53 -1.16 7.81
N VAL A 267 -6.29 -0.93 8.25
CA VAL A 267 -5.96 0.13 9.19
C VAL A 267 -4.85 1.03 8.64
N PHE A 268 -5.12 2.33 8.56
CA PHE A 268 -4.14 3.38 8.26
C PHE A 268 -3.95 4.21 9.52
N ARG A 269 -2.78 4.12 10.14
CA ARG A 269 -2.53 4.84 11.40
C ARG A 269 -1.13 5.40 11.54
N ASN A 270 -1.01 6.48 12.30
CA ASN A 270 0.27 7.10 12.63
C ASN A 270 1.14 7.44 11.40
N ASN A 271 0.52 7.70 10.24
CA ASN A 271 1.24 8.13 9.05
C ASN A 271 1.31 9.66 9.01
N ASP A 272 2.38 10.18 8.45
CA ASP A 272 2.57 11.59 8.12
C ASP A 272 2.37 11.76 6.61
N ILE A 273 1.30 12.45 6.19
CA ILE A 273 0.88 12.54 4.79
C ILE A 273 0.74 14.01 4.40
N SER A 274 1.54 14.47 3.46
CA SER A 274 1.58 15.88 3.13
C SER A 274 1.90 16.21 1.68
N GLY A 275 1.61 17.44 1.29
CA GLY A 275 2.09 18.06 0.07
C GLY A 275 1.01 18.52 -0.88
N ALA A 276 1.19 19.71 -1.45
CA ALA A 276 0.23 20.38 -2.33
C ALA A 276 -0.07 19.61 -3.63
N GLY A 277 0.73 18.63 -3.99
CA GLY A 277 0.49 17.74 -5.12
C GLY A 277 -0.53 16.62 -4.86
N LEU A 278 -1.02 16.46 -3.61
CA LEU A 278 -2.05 15.49 -3.26
C LEU A 278 -3.46 16.05 -3.51
N SER A 279 -4.30 15.27 -4.16
CA SER A 279 -5.75 15.54 -4.25
C SER A 279 -6.47 15.19 -2.96
N ALA A 280 -6.01 14.15 -2.26
CA ALA A 280 -6.34 13.87 -0.87
C ALA A 280 -5.22 13.07 -0.20
N GLY A 281 -5.14 13.14 1.13
CA GLY A 281 -4.22 12.31 1.91
C GLY A 281 -4.58 10.83 1.81
N CYS A 282 -5.83 10.49 2.08
CA CYS A 282 -6.38 9.14 1.88
C CYS A 282 -7.62 9.18 0.99
N LEU A 283 -7.75 8.19 0.08
CA LEU A 283 -8.99 7.93 -0.64
C LEU A 283 -9.51 6.54 -0.27
N ILE A 284 -10.78 6.45 0.11
CA ILE A 284 -11.44 5.19 0.42
C ILE A 284 -12.68 5.07 -0.46
N ILE A 285 -12.73 4.02 -1.26
CA ILE A 285 -13.78 3.77 -2.22
C ILE A 285 -14.49 2.46 -1.88
N GLY A 286 -15.79 2.54 -1.66
CA GLY A 286 -16.66 1.38 -1.51
C GLY A 286 -17.24 0.92 -2.84
N ASP A 287 -18.46 0.39 -2.80
CA ASP A 287 -19.17 -0.12 -3.97
C ASP A 287 -20.20 0.90 -4.48
N ASN A 288 -20.20 1.20 -5.77
CA ASN A 288 -21.14 2.12 -6.37
C ASN A 288 -22.52 1.48 -6.67
N SER A 289 -22.76 0.26 -6.22
CA SER A 289 -24.04 -0.45 -6.39
C SER A 289 -25.23 0.19 -5.67
N GLY A 290 -24.98 1.23 -4.85
CA GLY A 290 -25.98 1.85 -3.98
C GLY A 290 -26.21 1.10 -2.67
N THR A 291 -25.48 0.03 -2.43
CA THR A 291 -25.50 -0.72 -1.16
C THR A 291 -24.29 -0.36 -0.31
N LEU A 292 -24.45 -0.45 1.01
CA LEU A 292 -23.32 -0.24 1.92
C LEU A 292 -22.30 -1.38 1.77
N ASN A 293 -21.06 -1.03 1.40
CA ASN A 293 -19.95 -1.95 1.46
C ASN A 293 -19.59 -2.21 2.94
N THR A 294 -19.57 -3.47 3.33
CA THR A 294 -19.35 -3.88 4.73
C THR A 294 -17.88 -4.03 5.11
N SER A 295 -16.99 -3.52 4.28
CA SER A 295 -15.56 -3.48 4.61
C SER A 295 -15.30 -2.70 5.90
N THR A 296 -14.34 -3.19 6.68
CA THR A 296 -13.89 -2.51 7.89
C THR A 296 -12.59 -1.78 7.61
N VAL A 297 -12.68 -0.46 7.55
CA VAL A 297 -11.56 0.45 7.31
C VAL A 297 -11.46 1.45 8.45
N SER A 298 -10.26 1.67 8.95
CA SER A 298 -9.98 2.65 9.99
C SER A 298 -8.85 3.57 9.55
N VAL A 299 -9.06 4.89 9.69
CA VAL A 299 -8.05 5.94 9.50
C VAL A 299 -7.88 6.63 10.84
N THR A 300 -6.80 6.35 11.57
CA THR A 300 -6.68 6.81 12.95
C THR A 300 -5.30 7.35 13.29
N ALA A 301 -5.25 8.41 14.09
CA ALA A 301 -4.02 9.01 14.60
C ALA A 301 -3.00 9.40 13.49
N ASN A 302 -3.45 9.68 12.26
CA ASN A 302 -2.57 10.18 11.21
C ASN A 302 -2.42 11.71 11.31
N ASP A 303 -1.28 12.20 10.84
CA ASP A 303 -1.07 13.60 10.57
C ASP A 303 -1.20 13.86 9.08
N ILE A 304 -2.28 14.54 8.68
CA ILE A 304 -2.58 14.82 7.28
C ILE A 304 -2.60 16.34 7.10
N HIS A 305 -1.65 16.85 6.31
CA HIS A 305 -1.48 18.29 6.24
C HIS A 305 -0.98 18.81 4.89
N ASP A 306 -1.27 20.08 4.63
CA ASP A 306 -0.79 20.80 3.44
C ASP A 306 -1.10 20.10 2.10
N ALA A 307 -2.12 19.23 2.05
CA ALA A 307 -2.56 18.63 0.80
C ALA A 307 -3.30 19.66 -0.07
N GLY A 308 -3.24 19.49 -1.37
CA GLY A 308 -3.92 20.36 -2.33
C GLY A 308 -5.45 20.22 -2.31
N GLY A 309 -5.98 19.18 -1.69
CA GLY A 309 -7.40 18.90 -1.55
C GLY A 309 -7.76 18.38 -0.15
N ALA A 310 -8.54 17.30 -0.10
CA ALA A 310 -9.06 16.75 1.14
C ALA A 310 -8.00 16.04 2.00
N GLY A 311 -8.25 15.97 3.31
CA GLY A 311 -7.48 15.07 4.18
C GLY A 311 -7.86 13.61 3.92
N VAL A 312 -9.15 13.29 4.02
CA VAL A 312 -9.71 11.98 3.66
C VAL A 312 -10.87 12.19 2.70
N GLU A 313 -10.86 11.45 1.59
CA GLU A 313 -11.95 11.43 0.62
C GLU A 313 -12.65 10.07 0.66
N LEU A 314 -13.98 10.09 0.71
CA LEU A 314 -14.84 8.91 0.78
C LEU A 314 -15.75 8.85 -0.43
N ASN A 315 -15.72 7.74 -1.14
CA ASN A 315 -16.56 7.52 -2.31
C ASN A 315 -17.35 6.21 -2.22
N TYR A 316 -18.61 6.23 -2.65
CA TYR A 316 -19.45 5.06 -2.92
C TYR A 316 -19.68 4.10 -1.74
N GLY A 317 -20.59 4.47 -0.85
CA GLY A 317 -21.24 3.51 0.05
C GLY A 317 -20.34 2.78 1.04
N ILE A 318 -19.25 3.37 1.49
CA ILE A 318 -18.39 2.82 2.53
C ILE A 318 -18.60 3.55 3.86
N ARG A 319 -18.26 2.89 4.97
CA ARG A 319 -18.39 3.45 6.32
C ARG A 319 -17.12 3.24 7.15
N PRO A 320 -16.05 4.01 6.88
CA PRO A 320 -14.83 3.94 7.68
C PRO A 320 -14.98 4.68 9.02
N ASP A 321 -14.20 4.25 10.02
CA ASP A 321 -13.92 5.05 11.20
C ASP A 321 -12.72 5.97 10.93
N ILE A 322 -12.90 7.29 11.20
CA ILE A 322 -11.87 8.31 10.98
C ILE A 322 -11.65 9.04 12.29
N THR A 323 -10.71 8.58 13.11
CA THR A 323 -10.59 9.01 14.50
C THR A 323 -9.20 9.49 14.86
N GLU A 324 -9.12 10.43 15.81
CA GLU A 324 -7.84 10.89 16.40
C GLU A 324 -6.82 11.48 15.42
N ASN A 325 -7.22 11.77 14.17
CA ASN A 325 -6.32 12.36 13.18
C ASN A 325 -6.10 13.85 13.43
N ARG A 326 -4.93 14.33 13.04
CA ARG A 326 -4.62 15.75 12.95
C ARG A 326 -4.76 16.19 11.50
N PHE A 327 -5.66 17.14 11.25
CA PHE A 327 -5.88 17.75 9.93
C PHE A 327 -5.40 19.21 9.96
N THR A 328 -4.45 19.58 9.12
CA THR A 328 -3.89 20.93 9.09
C THR A 328 -3.79 21.47 7.67
N ASN A 329 -4.20 22.72 7.45
CA ASN A 329 -4.14 23.41 6.15
C ASN A 329 -4.83 22.63 5.02
N LEU A 330 -6.08 22.22 5.21
CA LEU A 330 -6.86 21.39 4.29
C LEU A 330 -8.19 22.04 3.93
N SER A 331 -8.74 21.63 2.81
CA SER A 331 -10.07 22.11 2.38
C SER A 331 -10.77 21.08 1.47
N PRO A 332 -11.63 20.20 2.02
CA PRO A 332 -11.98 19.98 3.43
C PRO A 332 -11.04 19.02 4.17
N ALA A 333 -11.26 18.77 5.48
CA ALA A 333 -10.58 17.68 6.18
C ALA A 333 -11.12 16.31 5.73
N ILE A 334 -12.45 16.15 5.71
CA ILE A 334 -13.12 14.94 5.25
C ILE A 334 -14.11 15.34 4.13
N LEU A 335 -13.91 14.79 2.95
CA LEU A 335 -14.79 14.95 1.79
C LEU A 335 -15.59 13.67 1.59
N ASN A 336 -16.91 13.76 1.62
CA ASN A 336 -17.77 12.59 1.59
C ASN A 336 -18.71 12.60 0.38
N TYR A 337 -18.43 11.74 -0.59
CA TYR A 337 -19.28 11.52 -1.74
C TYR A 337 -20.06 10.20 -1.62
N PHE A 338 -21.35 10.27 -1.28
CA PHE A 338 -22.26 9.12 -1.26
C PHE A 338 -21.83 7.98 -0.33
N SER A 339 -21.12 8.30 0.75
CA SER A 339 -20.67 7.34 1.74
C SER A 339 -21.31 7.60 3.11
N TYR A 340 -21.09 6.70 4.04
CA TYR A 340 -21.54 6.83 5.41
C TYR A 340 -20.33 7.14 6.30
N LEU A 341 -20.51 7.94 7.32
CA LEU A 341 -19.48 8.17 8.31
C LEU A 341 -19.64 7.15 9.44
N GLY A 342 -18.55 6.51 9.81
CA GLY A 342 -18.41 5.76 11.04
C GLY A 342 -18.17 6.69 12.23
N ASP A 343 -17.31 6.30 13.15
CA ASP A 343 -16.84 7.18 14.20
C ASP A 343 -15.89 8.24 13.64
N THR A 344 -16.07 9.50 14.05
CA THR A 344 -15.19 10.63 13.66
C THR A 344 -14.66 11.38 14.89
N SER A 345 -14.65 10.75 16.05
CA SER A 345 -14.24 11.36 17.30
C SER A 345 -12.73 11.59 17.40
N GLY A 346 -12.32 12.50 18.26
CA GLY A 346 -10.91 12.74 18.58
C GLY A 346 -10.10 13.46 17.52
N ASN A 347 -10.66 13.75 16.34
CA ASN A 347 -9.93 14.49 15.30
C ASN A 347 -9.69 15.95 15.72
N THR A 348 -8.52 16.47 15.35
CA THR A 348 -8.17 17.86 15.54
C THR A 348 -8.02 18.59 14.21
N PHE A 349 -8.43 19.87 14.17
CA PHE A 349 -8.50 20.66 12.93
C PHE A 349 -7.80 22.00 13.13
N THR A 350 -6.79 22.31 12.30
CA THR A 350 -6.08 23.57 12.30
C THR A 350 -6.07 24.16 10.90
N ASN A 351 -6.55 25.37 10.73
CA ASN A 351 -6.65 26.07 9.45
C ASN A 351 -7.36 25.18 8.38
N VAL A 352 -8.50 24.63 8.75
CA VAL A 352 -9.35 23.80 7.89
C VAL A 352 -10.63 24.55 7.59
N ALA A 353 -10.89 24.78 6.31
CA ALA A 353 -12.05 25.59 5.88
C ALA A 353 -13.38 24.88 6.16
N THR A 354 -13.42 23.57 6.02
CA THR A 354 -14.59 22.74 6.28
C THR A 354 -14.11 21.41 6.91
N GLN A 355 -14.71 21.05 8.04
CA GLN A 355 -14.31 19.80 8.71
C GLN A 355 -14.85 18.57 7.96
N ILE A 356 -16.13 18.58 7.59
CA ILE A 356 -16.77 17.52 6.82
C ILE A 356 -17.67 18.17 5.78
N SER A 357 -17.58 17.75 4.53
CA SER A 357 -18.39 18.25 3.41
C SER A 357 -19.00 17.13 2.59
#